data_d0e72e0198f8b73ec56c14ecce7a331a
#
_entry.id   d0e72e0198f8b73ec56c14ecce7a331a
#
_cell.length_a   1.000
_cell.length_b   1.000
_cell.length_c   1.000
_cell.angle_alpha   90.00
_cell.angle_beta   90.00
_cell.angle_gamma   90.00
#
_symmetry.space_group_name_H-M   'P 1'
#
loop_
_entity.id
_entity.type
_entity.pdbx_description
1 polymer ?
#
loop_
_entity_poly.entity_id
_entity_poly.type
_entity_poly.pdbx_seq_one_letter_code
_entity_poly.pdbx_strand_id
1 'polypeptide(L)'
;VKTGRVESDDLDRNLAVQMGILTEDFNIEWFEIEYDKHVDDQQKTFKKTHNGVPYKGTIDGMVRGSSAILEAKHTYAHNNISNVAEYYMAQVQMYCWLAGTEGAYMSVIFGNNRWESTYIKAHDGYMAALLDACTDFWGHVESDDEPIGHDQPVTSPINEIPIDDMVKRDASSDNHFVSAAHDYLEHEPAAKSFESAKKDLKAMVSNNEREVYSSAITIRRDKRGALRISKRKE
;
A
#
# COMPACT_ATOMS: atom_id res chain seq x y z
N VAL A 1 25.59 6.91 -3.06
CA VAL A 1 25.13 6.85 -1.66
C VAL A 1 25.82 5.71 -0.92
N LYS A 2 25.59 4.43 -1.29
CA LYS A 2 26.13 3.27 -0.55
C LYS A 2 27.66 3.24 -0.47
N THR A 3 28.33 3.70 -1.51
CA THR A 3 29.82 3.81 -1.59
C THR A 3 30.36 5.16 -1.11
N GLY A 4 29.49 6.08 -0.65
CA GLY A 4 29.88 7.42 -0.23
C GLY A 4 30.23 8.39 -1.36
N ARG A 5 30.05 8.01 -2.65
CA ARG A 5 30.38 8.87 -3.80
C ARG A 5 29.34 9.93 -4.13
N VAL A 6 28.10 9.72 -3.70
CA VAL A 6 26.97 10.62 -3.91
C VAL A 6 26.27 10.83 -2.57
N GLU A 7 25.94 12.08 -2.25
CA GLU A 7 25.13 12.39 -1.08
C GLU A 7 23.71 11.90 -1.24
N SER A 8 23.04 11.59 -0.13
CA SER A 8 21.59 11.27 -0.14
C SER A 8 20.79 12.53 -0.44
N ASP A 9 19.59 12.34 -1.03
CA ASP A 9 18.64 13.43 -1.21
C ASP A 9 18.27 14.07 0.12
N ASP A 10 18.17 15.40 0.13
CA ASP A 10 17.60 16.16 1.23
C ASP A 10 16.07 16.05 1.18
N LEU A 11 15.49 15.37 2.16
CA LEU A 11 14.05 15.17 2.29
C LEU A 11 13.38 16.09 3.31
N ASP A 12 14.11 17.04 3.89
CA ASP A 12 13.59 17.93 4.94
C ASP A 12 12.41 18.80 4.47
N ARG A 13 12.34 19.08 3.17
CA ARG A 13 11.24 19.81 2.54
C ARG A 13 10.19 18.95 1.84
N ASN A 14 10.28 17.63 1.96
CA ASN A 14 9.26 16.73 1.43
C ASN A 14 8.11 16.58 2.43
N LEU A 15 6.96 17.19 2.13
CA LEU A 15 5.80 17.20 3.03
C LEU A 15 5.33 15.79 3.39
N ALA A 16 5.35 14.84 2.46
CA ALA A 16 4.92 13.47 2.74
C ALA A 16 5.84 12.78 3.77
N VAL A 17 7.15 13.01 3.67
CA VAL A 17 8.14 12.50 4.63
C VAL A 17 7.94 13.17 5.99
N GLN A 18 7.77 14.50 6.02
CA GLN A 18 7.56 15.24 7.27
C GLN A 18 6.25 14.84 7.96
N MET A 19 5.18 14.60 7.18
CA MET A 19 3.92 14.09 7.72
C MET A 19 4.08 12.68 8.30
N GLY A 20 4.85 11.82 7.66
CA GLY A 20 5.19 10.50 8.21
C GLY A 20 5.86 10.61 9.57
N ILE A 21 6.90 11.43 9.67
CA ILE A 21 7.66 11.65 10.92
C ILE A 21 6.76 12.23 12.03
N LEU A 22 5.99 13.27 11.72
CA LEU A 22 5.13 13.95 12.70
C LEU A 22 3.97 13.09 13.21
N THR A 23 3.48 12.17 12.40
CA THR A 23 2.31 11.35 12.76
C THR A 23 2.68 9.97 13.29
N GLU A 24 3.96 9.61 13.34
CA GLU A 24 4.42 8.29 13.79
C GLU A 24 4.04 8.04 15.25
N ASP A 25 4.42 8.91 16.17
CA ASP A 25 4.08 8.78 17.59
C ASP A 25 2.57 8.71 17.79
N PHE A 26 1.81 9.57 17.13
CA PHE A 26 0.35 9.56 17.18
C PHE A 26 -0.25 8.24 16.63
N ASN A 27 0.33 7.68 15.57
CA ASN A 27 -0.11 6.42 14.99
C ASN A 27 0.15 5.25 15.95
N ILE A 28 1.29 5.27 16.64
CA ILE A 28 1.61 4.29 17.68
C ILE A 28 0.61 4.37 18.85
N GLU A 29 0.35 5.58 19.38
CA GLU A 29 -0.64 5.81 20.42
C GLU A 29 -2.05 5.34 20.00
N TRP A 30 -2.45 5.61 18.75
CA TRP A 30 -3.72 5.18 18.22
C TRP A 30 -3.82 3.65 18.13
N PHE A 31 -2.76 2.98 17.69
CA PHE A 31 -2.68 1.52 17.68
C PHE A 31 -2.81 0.94 19.10
N GLU A 32 -2.14 1.54 20.08
CA GLU A 32 -2.23 1.11 21.49
C GLU A 32 -3.67 1.17 22.02
N ILE A 33 -4.40 2.25 21.71
CA ILE A 33 -5.80 2.44 22.11
C ILE A 33 -6.70 1.40 21.42
N GLU A 34 -6.59 1.23 20.11
CA GLU A 34 -7.48 0.36 19.34
C GLU A 34 -7.29 -1.13 19.64
N TYR A 35 -6.06 -1.54 19.99
CA TYR A 35 -5.74 -2.93 20.31
C TYR A 35 -5.67 -3.24 21.81
N ASP A 36 -5.80 -2.25 22.68
CA ASP A 36 -5.54 -2.37 24.13
C ASP A 36 -4.18 -3.04 24.40
N LYS A 37 -3.14 -2.55 23.75
CA LYS A 37 -1.76 -3.06 23.80
C LYS A 37 -0.79 -1.92 24.06
N HIS A 38 0.41 -2.27 24.52
CA HIS A 38 1.52 -1.33 24.62
C HIS A 38 2.60 -1.63 23.59
N VAL A 39 3.27 -0.57 23.12
CA VAL A 39 4.39 -0.63 22.20
C VAL A 39 5.66 -0.20 22.91
N ASP A 40 6.55 -1.15 23.09
CA ASP A 40 7.85 -0.96 23.74
C ASP A 40 8.96 -0.78 22.70
N ASP A 41 10.18 -0.48 23.15
CA ASP A 41 11.38 -0.45 22.32
C ASP A 41 11.25 0.42 21.04
N GLN A 42 10.54 1.56 21.16
CA GLN A 42 10.37 2.48 20.02
C GLN A 42 11.73 2.97 19.51
N GLN A 43 11.85 3.08 18.19
CA GLN A 43 13.06 3.47 17.48
C GLN A 43 14.30 2.60 17.80
N LYS A 44 14.07 1.34 18.16
CA LYS A 44 15.16 0.39 18.44
C LYS A 44 15.84 -0.08 17.17
N THR A 45 17.14 0.05 17.14
CA THR A 45 17.97 -0.39 16.01
C THR A 45 18.49 -1.82 16.22
N PHE A 46 18.28 -2.65 15.22
CA PHE A 46 18.84 -4.00 15.13
C PHE A 46 19.91 -4.07 14.04
N LYS A 47 20.91 -4.95 14.28
CA LYS A 47 21.99 -5.20 13.32
C LYS A 47 22.24 -6.70 13.23
N LYS A 48 22.39 -7.21 12.01
CA LYS A 48 22.82 -8.59 11.72
C LYS A 48 23.78 -8.58 10.55
N THR A 49 24.58 -9.63 10.43
CA THR A 49 25.41 -9.90 9.25
C THR A 49 24.99 -11.24 8.68
N HIS A 50 24.78 -11.30 7.36
CA HIS A 50 24.47 -12.52 6.64
C HIS A 50 25.32 -12.58 5.37
N ASN A 51 25.99 -13.69 5.13
CA ASN A 51 26.93 -13.87 3.98
C ASN A 51 27.92 -12.71 3.79
N GLY A 52 28.44 -12.16 4.90
CA GLY A 52 29.37 -11.02 4.86
C GLY A 52 28.70 -9.64 4.68
N VAL A 53 27.43 -9.60 4.32
CA VAL A 53 26.66 -8.34 4.14
C VAL A 53 26.12 -7.85 5.48
N PRO A 54 26.40 -6.59 5.86
CA PRO A 54 25.85 -5.99 7.08
C PRO A 54 24.45 -5.44 6.85
N TYR A 55 23.50 -5.83 7.69
CA TYR A 55 22.13 -5.32 7.71
C TYR A 55 21.89 -4.49 8.96
N LYS A 56 21.15 -3.40 8.80
CA LYS A 56 20.72 -2.53 9.88
C LYS A 56 19.29 -2.08 9.61
N GLY A 57 18.45 -2.14 10.62
CA GLY A 57 17.07 -1.60 10.59
C GLY A 57 16.68 -1.02 11.93
N THR A 58 15.85 0.02 11.89
CA THR A 58 15.24 0.63 13.07
C THR A 58 13.74 0.39 12.97
N ILE A 59 13.16 -0.23 13.97
CA ILE A 59 11.72 -0.51 14.05
C ILE A 59 11.01 0.64 14.74
N ASP A 60 9.73 0.84 14.43
CA ASP A 60 8.93 1.86 15.12
C ASP A 60 8.54 1.41 16.52
N GLY A 61 8.42 0.09 16.76
CA GLY A 61 8.25 -0.45 18.09
C GLY A 61 8.08 -1.97 18.16
N MET A 62 8.01 -2.49 19.40
CA MET A 62 7.71 -3.90 19.72
C MET A 62 6.36 -3.98 20.43
N VAL A 63 5.45 -4.81 19.93
CA VAL A 63 4.13 -4.98 20.55
C VAL A 63 4.24 -5.88 21.79
N ARG A 64 4.01 -5.29 22.98
CA ARG A 64 4.15 -5.99 24.28
C ARG A 64 3.24 -7.22 24.34
N GLY A 65 3.80 -8.33 24.79
CA GLY A 65 3.07 -9.58 24.96
C GLY A 65 2.80 -10.33 23.66
N SER A 66 3.42 -9.91 22.56
CA SER A 66 3.40 -10.63 21.28
C SER A 66 4.80 -10.74 20.68
N SER A 67 5.00 -11.72 19.79
CA SER A 67 6.23 -11.84 19.00
C SER A 67 6.09 -11.03 17.71
N ALA A 68 5.81 -9.72 17.82
CA ALA A 68 5.58 -8.86 16.66
C ALA A 68 6.17 -7.47 16.86
N ILE A 69 6.68 -6.91 15.77
CA ILE A 69 7.00 -5.48 15.66
C ILE A 69 5.76 -4.68 15.29
N LEU A 70 5.80 -3.38 15.52
CA LEU A 70 4.89 -2.41 14.93
C LEU A 70 5.65 -1.61 13.85
N GLU A 71 4.99 -1.40 12.73
CA GLU A 71 5.42 -0.52 11.65
C GLU A 71 4.32 0.50 11.36
N ALA A 72 4.59 1.77 11.62
CA ALA A 72 3.65 2.88 11.47
C ALA A 72 3.81 3.56 10.11
N LYS A 73 2.73 3.80 9.40
CA LYS A 73 2.76 4.48 8.11
C LYS A 73 1.67 5.54 8.01
N HIS A 74 1.96 6.60 7.26
CA HIS A 74 1.00 7.61 6.84
C HIS A 74 0.99 7.70 5.31
N THR A 75 -0.19 7.65 4.70
CA THR A 75 -0.34 7.70 3.25
C THR A 75 -1.57 8.54 2.85
N TYR A 76 -1.75 8.76 1.56
CA TYR A 76 -2.90 9.53 1.06
C TYR A 76 -4.23 8.79 1.26
N ALA A 77 -5.32 9.56 1.37
CA ALA A 77 -6.65 9.08 1.78
C ALA A 77 -7.25 7.97 0.90
N HIS A 78 -6.90 7.93 -0.40
CA HIS A 78 -7.47 6.98 -1.36
C HIS A 78 -6.65 5.70 -1.53
N ASN A 79 -5.56 5.53 -0.76
CA ASN A 79 -4.82 4.27 -0.73
C ASN A 79 -5.58 3.22 0.10
N ASN A 80 -5.16 1.97 0.06
CA ASN A 80 -5.72 0.88 0.86
C ASN A 80 -4.61 0.10 1.57
N ILE A 81 -4.99 -0.62 2.62
CA ILE A 81 -4.04 -1.32 3.50
C ILE A 81 -3.26 -2.41 2.75
N SER A 82 -3.87 -3.11 1.79
CA SER A 82 -3.21 -4.17 1.03
C SER A 82 -2.09 -3.60 0.15
N ASN A 83 -2.33 -2.49 -0.55
CA ASN A 83 -1.30 -1.83 -1.36
C ASN A 83 -0.15 -1.32 -0.50
N VAL A 84 -0.44 -0.78 0.69
CA VAL A 84 0.61 -0.32 1.62
C VAL A 84 1.42 -1.51 2.11
N ALA A 85 0.77 -2.58 2.52
CA ALA A 85 1.42 -3.80 2.99
C ALA A 85 2.31 -4.43 1.91
N GLU A 86 1.84 -4.49 0.67
CA GLU A 86 2.61 -5.00 -0.47
C GLU A 86 3.84 -4.12 -0.76
N TYR A 87 3.66 -2.79 -0.79
CA TYR A 87 4.76 -1.86 -1.04
C TYR A 87 5.87 -1.94 0.00
N TYR A 88 5.52 -2.11 1.28
CA TYR A 88 6.47 -2.20 2.38
C TYR A 88 6.85 -3.63 2.77
N MET A 89 6.40 -4.65 2.02
CA MET A 89 6.62 -6.06 2.38
C MET A 89 8.09 -6.39 2.62
N ALA A 90 8.99 -5.99 1.73
CA ALA A 90 10.42 -6.26 1.89
C ALA A 90 11.00 -5.63 3.17
N GLN A 91 10.58 -4.41 3.52
CA GLN A 91 11.00 -3.73 4.74
C GLN A 91 10.49 -4.48 5.98
N VAL A 92 9.20 -4.81 6.00
CA VAL A 92 8.56 -5.51 7.14
C VAL A 92 9.19 -6.87 7.38
N GLN A 93 9.39 -7.68 6.33
CA GLN A 93 10.02 -8.98 6.44
C GLN A 93 11.48 -8.87 6.93
N MET A 94 12.22 -7.89 6.40
CA MET A 94 13.59 -7.60 6.86
C MET A 94 13.61 -7.22 8.35
N TYR A 95 12.67 -6.41 8.81
CA TYR A 95 12.59 -5.98 10.21
C TYR A 95 12.19 -7.13 11.12
N CYS A 96 11.25 -7.98 10.71
CA CYS A 96 10.93 -9.21 11.44
C CYS A 96 12.15 -10.12 11.57
N TRP A 97 12.91 -10.32 10.49
CA TRP A 97 14.12 -11.11 10.53
C TRP A 97 15.19 -10.49 11.44
N LEU A 98 15.40 -9.17 11.36
CA LEU A 98 16.37 -8.45 12.21
C LEU A 98 16.01 -8.56 13.68
N ALA A 99 14.75 -8.32 14.03
CA ALA A 99 14.23 -8.35 15.40
C ALA A 99 14.04 -9.79 15.93
N GLY A 100 13.93 -10.79 15.04
CA GLY A 100 13.65 -12.19 15.42
C GLY A 100 12.21 -12.40 15.86
N THR A 101 11.24 -11.73 15.20
CA THR A 101 9.82 -11.79 15.51
C THR A 101 9.06 -12.67 14.50
N GLU A 102 7.87 -13.14 14.92
CA GLU A 102 7.00 -13.99 14.09
C GLU A 102 6.16 -13.18 13.08
N GLY A 103 6.16 -11.85 13.19
CA GLY A 103 5.44 -10.97 12.29
C GLY A 103 5.49 -9.51 12.72
N ALA A 104 4.66 -8.72 12.06
CA ALA A 104 4.52 -7.29 12.27
C ALA A 104 3.06 -6.87 12.21
N TYR A 105 2.68 -5.93 13.04
CA TYR A 105 1.49 -5.10 12.80
C TYR A 105 1.89 -3.91 11.94
N MET A 106 1.23 -3.74 10.83
CA MET A 106 1.32 -2.52 10.03
C MET A 106 0.14 -1.63 10.38
N SER A 107 0.42 -0.48 10.98
CA SER A 107 -0.55 0.53 11.41
C SER A 107 -0.52 1.71 10.46
N VAL A 108 -1.63 2.04 9.81
CA VAL A 108 -1.64 3.00 8.70
C VAL A 108 -2.71 4.08 8.90
N ILE A 109 -2.27 5.33 8.89
CA ILE A 109 -3.15 6.50 8.79
C ILE A 109 -3.31 6.85 7.30
N PHE A 110 -4.57 6.95 6.84
CA PHE A 110 -4.92 7.32 5.47
C PHE A 110 -5.48 8.75 5.43
N GLY A 111 -4.70 9.67 4.91
CA GLY A 111 -5.06 11.10 4.93
C GLY A 111 -5.19 11.63 6.35
N ASN A 112 -6.39 12.13 6.72
CA ASN A 112 -6.62 12.74 8.02
C ASN A 112 -7.82 12.17 8.81
N ASN A 113 -8.46 11.11 8.32
CA ASN A 113 -9.74 10.66 8.89
C ASN A 113 -9.98 9.14 8.82
N ARG A 114 -9.00 8.35 8.40
CA ARG A 114 -9.11 6.89 8.35
C ARG A 114 -7.84 6.25 8.86
N TRP A 115 -8.02 5.22 9.68
CA TRP A 115 -6.94 4.39 10.18
C TRP A 115 -7.30 2.92 9.97
N GLU A 116 -6.33 2.11 9.61
CA GLU A 116 -6.45 0.66 9.49
C GLU A 116 -5.16 0.00 9.95
N SER A 117 -5.26 -1.22 10.45
CA SER A 117 -4.10 -2.04 10.76
C SER A 117 -4.26 -3.46 10.22
N THR A 118 -3.15 -4.08 9.86
CA THR A 118 -3.11 -5.48 9.43
C THR A 118 -1.90 -6.19 10.03
N TYR A 119 -2.04 -7.50 10.27
CA TYR A 119 -0.93 -8.32 10.71
C TYR A 119 -0.27 -9.01 9.51
N ILE A 120 1.05 -8.87 9.41
CA ILE A 120 1.88 -9.49 8.38
C ILE A 120 2.75 -10.54 9.07
N LYS A 121 2.55 -11.81 8.72
CA LYS A 121 3.36 -12.90 9.25
C LYS A 121 4.77 -12.88 8.63
N ALA A 122 5.77 -13.18 9.43
CA ALA A 122 7.12 -13.44 8.93
C ALA A 122 7.12 -14.69 8.03
N HIS A 123 7.79 -14.61 6.89
CA HIS A 123 7.80 -15.65 5.87
C HIS A 123 9.22 -16.05 5.49
N ASP A 124 9.67 -17.22 5.95
CA ASP A 124 11.06 -17.67 5.78
C ASP A 124 11.48 -17.78 4.32
N GLY A 125 10.61 -18.29 3.43
CA GLY A 125 10.91 -18.42 2.02
C GLY A 125 11.08 -17.07 1.31
N TYR A 126 10.21 -16.10 1.63
CA TYR A 126 10.37 -14.73 1.13
C TYR A 126 11.66 -14.09 1.66
N MET A 127 11.93 -14.28 2.97
CA MET A 127 13.13 -13.72 3.58
C MET A 127 14.42 -14.31 3.00
N ALA A 128 14.44 -15.62 2.71
CA ALA A 128 15.59 -16.25 2.04
C ALA A 128 15.84 -15.62 0.66
N ALA A 129 14.81 -15.50 -0.18
CA ALA A 129 14.93 -14.86 -1.49
C ALA A 129 15.35 -13.39 -1.40
N LEU A 130 14.86 -12.66 -0.39
CA LEU A 130 15.26 -11.27 -0.16
C LEU A 130 16.72 -11.15 0.27
N LEU A 131 17.21 -12.04 1.13
CA LEU A 131 18.61 -12.06 1.55
C LEU A 131 19.56 -12.41 0.39
N ASP A 132 19.16 -13.35 -0.48
CA ASP A 132 19.92 -13.70 -1.68
C ASP A 132 20.00 -12.49 -2.63
N ALA A 133 18.89 -11.83 -2.90
CA ALA A 133 18.86 -10.62 -3.73
C ALA A 133 19.69 -9.46 -3.13
N CYS A 134 19.65 -9.28 -1.81
CA CYS A 134 20.48 -8.28 -1.12
C CYS A 134 21.97 -8.63 -1.19
N THR A 135 22.32 -9.90 -1.09
CA THR A 135 23.72 -10.37 -1.18
C THR A 135 24.28 -10.14 -2.57
N ASP A 136 23.50 -10.48 -3.59
CA ASP A 136 23.85 -10.23 -4.99
C ASP A 136 24.01 -8.74 -5.27
N PHE A 137 23.04 -7.92 -4.86
CA PHE A 137 23.13 -6.47 -4.98
C PHE A 137 24.37 -5.89 -4.27
N TRP A 138 24.71 -6.43 -3.09
CA TRP A 138 25.88 -5.96 -2.37
C TRP A 138 27.18 -6.29 -3.10
N GLY A 139 27.26 -7.43 -3.78
CA GLY A 139 28.36 -7.78 -4.68
C GLY A 139 28.57 -6.72 -5.77
N HIS A 140 27.49 -6.23 -6.40
CA HIS A 140 27.55 -5.12 -7.36
C HIS A 140 28.03 -3.80 -6.72
N VAL A 141 27.64 -3.53 -5.48
CA VAL A 141 28.12 -2.34 -4.74
C VAL A 141 29.63 -2.42 -4.48
N GLU A 142 30.15 -3.61 -4.15
CA GLU A 142 31.58 -3.81 -3.88
C GLU A 142 32.43 -3.80 -5.15
N SER A 143 31.93 -4.42 -6.23
CA SER A 143 32.65 -4.46 -7.53
C SER A 143 32.51 -3.17 -8.33
N ASP A 144 31.60 -2.27 -7.92
CA ASP A 144 31.24 -1.03 -8.63
C ASP A 144 30.64 -1.26 -10.01
N ASP A 145 29.95 -2.39 -10.18
CA ASP A 145 29.25 -2.76 -11.41
C ASP A 145 27.76 -2.44 -11.30
N GLU A 146 27.15 -2.04 -12.40
CA GLU A 146 25.71 -1.84 -12.47
C GLU A 146 24.99 -3.20 -12.55
N PRO A 147 23.98 -3.48 -11.69
CA PRO A 147 23.20 -4.71 -11.78
C PRO A 147 22.46 -4.77 -13.12
N ILE A 148 22.70 -5.82 -13.91
CA ILE A 148 22.09 -6.01 -15.22
C ILE A 148 20.96 -7.05 -15.11
N GLY A 149 19.75 -6.69 -15.51
CA GLY A 149 18.65 -7.64 -15.75
C GLY A 149 17.94 -8.17 -14.51
N HIS A 150 18.01 -7.51 -13.38
CA HIS A 150 17.27 -7.87 -12.14
C HIS A 150 15.84 -7.34 -12.13
N ASP A 151 15.09 -7.55 -13.22
CA ASP A 151 13.72 -7.02 -13.37
C ASP A 151 12.64 -7.92 -12.70
N GLN A 152 13.04 -9.00 -12.04
CA GLN A 152 12.09 -9.87 -11.36
C GLN A 152 12.01 -9.48 -9.88
N PRO A 153 10.90 -8.81 -9.45
CA PRO A 153 10.70 -8.52 -8.04
C PRO A 153 10.55 -9.81 -7.25
N VAL A 154 11.05 -9.83 -6.00
CA VAL A 154 10.73 -10.90 -5.06
C VAL A 154 9.21 -10.88 -4.83
N THR A 155 8.53 -11.98 -5.16
CA THR A 155 7.08 -12.05 -5.09
C THR A 155 6.60 -11.86 -3.66
N SER A 156 5.67 -10.93 -3.46
CA SER A 156 5.10 -10.66 -2.14
C SER A 156 4.32 -11.89 -1.63
N PRO A 157 4.55 -12.33 -0.37
CA PRO A 157 3.81 -13.45 0.20
C PRO A 157 2.32 -13.16 0.41
N ILE A 158 1.87 -11.92 0.30
CA ILE A 158 0.43 -11.57 0.40
C ILE A 158 -0.39 -12.20 -0.74
N ASN A 159 0.22 -12.37 -1.91
CA ASN A 159 -0.46 -12.89 -3.10
C ASN A 159 -0.36 -14.41 -3.25
N GLU A 160 0.23 -15.12 -2.27
CA GLU A 160 0.49 -16.57 -2.36
C GLU A 160 -0.59 -17.47 -1.75
N ILE A 161 -1.73 -16.91 -1.31
CA ILE A 161 -2.83 -17.78 -0.88
C ILE A 161 -3.53 -18.30 -2.14
N PRO A 162 -3.38 -19.58 -2.50
CA PRO A 162 -4.12 -20.18 -3.61
C PRO A 162 -5.61 -19.97 -3.39
N ILE A 163 -6.37 -19.71 -4.45
CA ILE A 163 -7.83 -19.50 -4.36
C ILE A 163 -8.52 -20.63 -3.64
N ASP A 164 -8.02 -21.86 -3.81
CA ASP A 164 -8.55 -23.08 -3.18
C ASP A 164 -8.34 -23.10 -1.65
N ASP A 165 -7.37 -22.36 -1.15
CA ASP A 165 -7.05 -22.23 0.28
C ASP A 165 -7.73 -21.00 0.94
N MET A 166 -8.42 -20.19 0.15
CA MET A 166 -9.13 -19.02 0.66
C MET A 166 -10.42 -19.43 1.40
N VAL A 167 -10.62 -18.84 2.57
CA VAL A 167 -11.77 -19.12 3.43
C VAL A 167 -13.04 -18.47 2.85
N LYS A 168 -14.10 -19.26 2.69
CA LYS A 168 -15.44 -18.73 2.43
C LYS A 168 -16.04 -18.28 3.77
N ARG A 169 -16.34 -16.99 3.89
CA ARG A 169 -16.98 -16.43 5.08
C ARG A 169 -18.46 -16.15 4.80
N ASP A 170 -19.34 -16.68 5.65
CA ASP A 170 -20.73 -16.20 5.71
C ASP A 170 -20.78 -14.89 6.46
N ALA A 171 -21.16 -13.83 5.77
CA ALA A 171 -21.28 -12.47 6.30
C ALA A 171 -22.73 -12.08 6.63
N SER A 172 -23.67 -13.03 6.68
CA SER A 172 -25.10 -12.75 6.92
C SER A 172 -25.40 -12.11 8.28
N SER A 173 -24.51 -12.28 9.25
CA SER A 173 -24.61 -11.64 10.57
C SER A 173 -23.78 -10.36 10.71
N ASP A 174 -23.05 -9.97 9.68
CA ASP A 174 -22.27 -8.74 9.65
C ASP A 174 -23.16 -7.59 9.17
N ASN A 175 -23.65 -6.79 10.10
CA ASN A 175 -24.57 -5.69 9.79
C ASN A 175 -24.01 -4.67 8.80
N HIS A 176 -22.71 -4.43 8.82
CA HIS A 176 -22.05 -3.54 7.87
C HIS A 176 -22.06 -4.11 6.45
N PHE A 177 -21.75 -5.40 6.33
CA PHE A 177 -21.77 -6.10 5.04
C PHE A 177 -23.20 -6.16 4.48
N VAL A 178 -24.18 -6.51 5.32
CA VAL A 178 -25.60 -6.61 4.93
C VAL A 178 -26.13 -5.26 4.46
N SER A 179 -25.82 -4.16 5.17
CA SER A 179 -26.20 -2.81 4.75
C SER A 179 -25.60 -2.43 3.41
N ALA A 180 -24.29 -2.62 3.25
CA ALA A 180 -23.60 -2.31 2.00
C ALA A 180 -24.10 -3.17 0.82
N ALA A 181 -24.42 -4.44 1.07
CA ALA A 181 -25.01 -5.34 0.08
C ALA A 181 -26.41 -4.89 -0.35
N HIS A 182 -27.22 -4.41 0.59
CA HIS A 182 -28.55 -3.85 0.30
C HIS A 182 -28.42 -2.62 -0.60
N ASP A 183 -27.58 -1.66 -0.22
CA ASP A 183 -27.34 -0.44 -1.01
C ASP A 183 -26.83 -0.77 -2.42
N TYR A 184 -25.93 -1.75 -2.53
CA TYR A 184 -25.41 -2.23 -3.82
C TYR A 184 -26.54 -2.76 -4.71
N LEU A 185 -27.39 -3.66 -4.17
CA LEU A 185 -28.50 -4.26 -4.93
C LEU A 185 -29.57 -3.25 -5.31
N GLU A 186 -29.87 -2.29 -4.43
CA GLU A 186 -30.83 -1.22 -4.69
C GLU A 186 -30.37 -0.30 -5.84
N HIS A 187 -29.08 0.04 -5.88
CA HIS A 187 -28.55 1.00 -6.84
C HIS A 187 -27.98 0.36 -8.12
N GLU A 188 -27.74 -0.94 -8.12
CA GLU A 188 -27.18 -1.65 -9.28
C GLU A 188 -27.98 -1.45 -10.58
N PRO A 189 -29.35 -1.55 -10.59
CA PRO A 189 -30.12 -1.34 -11.82
C PRO A 189 -29.96 0.09 -12.37
N ALA A 190 -29.96 1.08 -11.47
CA ALA A 190 -29.78 2.48 -11.86
C ALA A 190 -28.37 2.76 -12.39
N ALA A 191 -27.37 2.17 -11.78
CA ALA A 191 -25.98 2.26 -12.23
C ALA A 191 -25.78 1.62 -13.61
N LYS A 192 -26.33 0.43 -13.83
CA LYS A 192 -26.31 -0.24 -15.14
C LYS A 192 -27.02 0.59 -16.23
N SER A 193 -28.19 1.15 -15.91
CA SER A 193 -28.94 2.03 -16.81
C SER A 193 -28.14 3.29 -17.14
N PHE A 194 -27.49 3.91 -16.16
CA PHE A 194 -26.64 5.09 -16.34
C PHE A 194 -25.45 4.81 -17.23
N GLU A 195 -24.73 3.71 -17.01
CA GLU A 195 -23.57 3.35 -17.84
C GLU A 195 -23.98 2.98 -19.29
N SER A 196 -25.15 2.33 -19.47
CA SER A 196 -25.71 2.09 -20.81
C SER A 196 -26.02 3.41 -21.54
N ALA A 197 -26.75 4.31 -20.90
CA ALA A 197 -27.09 5.61 -21.48
C ALA A 197 -25.83 6.43 -21.82
N LYS A 198 -24.82 6.37 -20.97
CA LYS A 198 -23.52 7.04 -21.19
C LYS A 198 -22.77 6.45 -22.37
N LYS A 199 -22.82 5.12 -22.58
CA LYS A 199 -22.25 4.45 -23.74
C LYS A 199 -22.96 4.85 -25.01
N ASP A 200 -24.30 4.86 -25.01
CA ASP A 200 -25.12 5.21 -26.15
C ASP A 200 -24.90 6.67 -26.57
N LEU A 201 -24.88 7.59 -25.61
CA LEU A 201 -24.57 8.99 -25.86
C LEU A 201 -23.21 9.21 -26.51
N LYS A 202 -22.19 8.49 -26.06
CA LYS A 202 -20.86 8.55 -26.68
C LYS A 202 -20.81 7.96 -28.08
N ALA A 203 -21.60 6.91 -28.33
CA ALA A 203 -21.69 6.28 -29.65
C ALA A 203 -22.35 7.18 -30.70
N MET A 204 -23.18 8.15 -30.28
CA MET A 204 -23.83 9.13 -31.16
C MET A 204 -22.89 10.24 -31.63
N VAL A 205 -21.68 10.35 -31.05
CA VAL A 205 -20.71 11.39 -31.44
C VAL A 205 -19.79 10.89 -32.54
N SER A 206 -19.89 11.50 -33.71
CA SER A 206 -19.07 11.16 -34.89
C SER A 206 -17.61 11.54 -34.70
N ASN A 207 -16.71 10.88 -35.44
CA ASN A 207 -15.26 11.09 -35.30
C ASN A 207 -14.77 12.51 -35.63
N ASN A 208 -15.51 13.23 -36.47
CA ASN A 208 -15.24 14.62 -36.87
C ASN A 208 -15.89 15.67 -35.95
N GLU A 209 -16.65 15.24 -34.93
CA GLU A 209 -17.32 16.13 -33.97
C GLU A 209 -16.46 16.33 -32.74
N ARG A 210 -16.13 17.57 -32.44
CA ARG A 210 -15.40 17.97 -31.25
C ARG A 210 -16.31 18.11 -30.02
N GLU A 211 -17.55 18.57 -30.28
CA GLU A 211 -18.53 18.85 -29.25
C GLU A 211 -19.95 18.64 -29.78
N VAL A 212 -20.77 17.92 -29.03
CA VAL A 212 -22.20 17.74 -29.25
C VAL A 212 -22.95 18.15 -27.99
N TYR A 213 -24.00 18.94 -28.13
CA TYR A 213 -24.74 19.43 -26.97
C TYR A 213 -26.26 19.43 -27.16
N SER A 214 -26.97 19.34 -26.09
CA SER A 214 -28.41 19.56 -25.98
C SER A 214 -28.70 20.63 -24.90
N SER A 215 -29.96 20.86 -24.58
CA SER A 215 -30.33 21.72 -23.46
C SER A 215 -29.84 21.21 -22.10
N ALA A 216 -29.65 19.89 -21.94
CA ALA A 216 -29.36 19.24 -20.65
C ALA A 216 -27.88 18.85 -20.49
N ILE A 217 -27.22 18.44 -21.55
CA ILE A 217 -25.87 17.88 -21.50
C ILE A 217 -24.98 18.41 -22.63
N THR A 218 -23.65 18.35 -22.38
CA THR A 218 -22.62 18.58 -23.38
C THR A 218 -21.67 17.38 -23.38
N ILE A 219 -21.33 16.88 -24.58
CA ILE A 219 -20.32 15.85 -24.79
C ILE A 219 -19.17 16.50 -25.58
N ARG A 220 -17.99 16.50 -25.00
CA ARG A 220 -16.81 17.13 -25.58
C ARG A 220 -15.65 16.14 -25.69
N ARG A 221 -14.94 16.19 -26.80
CA ARG A 221 -13.72 15.43 -27.03
C ARG A 221 -12.52 16.18 -26.44
N ASP A 222 -11.79 15.54 -25.55
CA ASP A 222 -10.59 16.13 -24.96
C ASP A 222 -9.37 16.03 -25.93
N LYS A 223 -8.24 16.61 -25.52
CA LYS A 223 -7.01 16.62 -26.32
C LYS A 223 -6.44 15.22 -26.64
N ARG A 224 -6.84 14.21 -25.88
CA ARG A 224 -6.45 12.80 -26.06
C ARG A 224 -7.47 11.99 -26.85
N GLY A 225 -8.52 12.64 -27.35
CA GLY A 225 -9.58 12.02 -28.13
C GLY A 225 -10.71 11.39 -27.29
N ALA A 226 -10.64 11.42 -25.96
CA ALA A 226 -11.66 10.84 -25.10
C ALA A 226 -12.90 11.73 -24.98
N LEU A 227 -14.10 11.11 -25.06
CA LEU A 227 -15.39 11.80 -24.91
C LEU A 227 -15.77 11.95 -23.44
N ARG A 228 -16.00 13.19 -23.02
CA ARG A 228 -16.45 13.56 -21.67
C ARG A 228 -17.86 14.15 -21.72
N ILE A 229 -18.73 13.62 -20.86
CA ILE A 229 -20.10 14.07 -20.73
C ILE A 229 -20.19 14.97 -19.48
N SER A 230 -20.85 16.11 -19.61
CA SER A 230 -21.10 17.03 -18.52
C SER A 230 -22.54 17.57 -18.57
N LYS A 231 -23.10 17.85 -17.39
CA LYS A 231 -24.37 18.60 -17.30
C LYS A 231 -24.13 20.02 -17.80
N ARG A 232 -25.06 20.53 -18.57
CA ARG A 232 -25.06 21.95 -18.97
C ARG A 232 -25.55 22.77 -17.76
N LYS A 233 -24.77 23.77 -17.38
CA LYS A 233 -25.24 24.75 -16.39
C LYS A 233 -26.14 25.74 -17.12
N GLU A 234 -27.30 26.01 -16.56
CA GLU A 234 -28.18 27.10 -16.95
C GLU A 234 -27.46 28.44 -16.84
#